data_67e4154deda4362c1b759b6fc3228302
#
_entry.id   67e4154deda4362c1b759b6fc3228302
#
_cell.length_a   1.000
_cell.length_b   1.000
_cell.length_c   1.000
_cell.angle_alpha   90.00
_cell.angle_beta   90.00
_cell.angle_gamma   90.00
#
_symmetry.space_group_name_H-M   'P 1'
#
loop_
_entity.id
_entity.type
_entity.pdbx_description
1 polymer ?
#
loop_
_entity_poly.entity_id
_entity_poly.type
_entity_poly.pdbx_seq_one_letter_code
_entity_poly.pdbx_strand_id
1 'polypeptide(L)'
;MLPPLSSGSHFSAKSRGVCLLSTYHREMDQPWLQVTLHDYEGHMGATAVDQLAPLASLFAEALAFCRPQSVAVVGIAGGNGLQHIDPVTTSRIIGIDINADYLAAVKSRYPALKQLEMHRLDIAKGRPRLQPVEMVHAALLFEHTRLSPCLENCLSLAAPGGYFAAVLQLPNASEADVASSGFASIQHLKEHFALIGPAAFTVAVTHNGFSLVLEKQCPLPAGKAFWMGIFQYKNP
;
A
#
# COMPACT_ATOMS: atom_id res chain seq x y z
N MET A 1 7.12 -73.42 -14.91
CA MET A 1 7.49 -72.51 -13.80
C MET A 1 7.28 -71.13 -14.31
N LEU A 2 6.18 -70.52 -13.92
CA LEU A 2 5.88 -69.10 -14.23
C LEU A 2 6.18 -68.25 -12.99
N PRO A 3 6.80 -67.05 -13.12
CA PRO A 3 6.98 -66.14 -12.02
C PRO A 3 5.73 -65.30 -11.78
N PRO A 4 5.54 -64.67 -10.57
CA PRO A 4 4.30 -64.03 -10.15
C PRO A 4 4.23 -62.59 -10.64
N LEU A 5 2.98 -62.13 -10.77
CA LEU A 5 2.53 -60.78 -11.09
C LEU A 5 2.88 -59.81 -9.96
N SER A 6 3.48 -58.67 -10.31
CA SER A 6 3.75 -57.56 -9.40
C SER A 6 2.56 -56.59 -9.35
N SER A 7 2.32 -56.18 -8.14
CA SER A 7 1.27 -55.33 -7.59
C SER A 7 1.16 -53.93 -8.18
N GLY A 8 -0.07 -53.44 -8.22
CA GLY A 8 -0.46 -52.12 -8.69
C GLY A 8 0.04 -50.94 -7.84
N SER A 9 0.31 -49.88 -8.54
CA SER A 9 0.67 -48.60 -7.97
C SER A 9 -0.60 -47.82 -7.50
N HIS A 10 -0.71 -47.65 -6.19
CA HIS A 10 -1.67 -46.68 -5.60
C HIS A 10 -1.22 -45.26 -5.92
N PHE A 11 -1.96 -44.57 -6.80
CA PHE A 11 -1.83 -43.12 -6.96
C PHE A 11 -2.50 -42.44 -5.77
N SER A 12 -1.70 -41.79 -4.94
CA SER A 12 -2.16 -41.07 -3.75
C SER A 12 -2.79 -39.74 -4.12
N ALA A 13 -4.10 -39.59 -3.89
CA ALA A 13 -4.88 -38.38 -4.08
C ALA A 13 -4.72 -37.32 -2.96
N LYS A 14 -3.60 -37.32 -2.22
CA LYS A 14 -3.39 -36.46 -1.03
C LYS A 14 -2.72 -35.11 -1.29
N SER A 15 -2.22 -34.79 -2.49
CA SER A 15 -1.41 -33.58 -2.68
C SER A 15 -2.18 -32.30 -3.03
N ARG A 16 -3.45 -32.39 -3.45
CA ARG A 16 -4.24 -31.19 -3.83
C ARG A 16 -4.91 -30.48 -2.66
N GLY A 17 -5.24 -31.21 -1.58
CA GLY A 17 -5.91 -30.62 -0.42
C GLY A 17 -4.98 -29.77 0.47
N VAL A 18 -3.71 -30.15 0.57
CA VAL A 18 -2.73 -29.43 1.43
C VAL A 18 -2.34 -28.08 0.84
N CYS A 19 -2.30 -27.94 -0.49
CA CYS A 19 -1.98 -26.68 -1.15
C CYS A 19 -3.11 -25.64 -0.99
N LEU A 20 -4.37 -26.06 -1.11
CA LEU A 20 -5.54 -25.16 -0.95
C LEU A 20 -5.71 -24.70 0.51
N LEU A 21 -5.51 -25.58 1.49
CA LEU A 21 -5.59 -25.23 2.91
C LEU A 21 -4.45 -24.30 3.34
N SER A 22 -3.23 -24.49 2.80
CA SER A 22 -2.08 -23.60 3.05
C SER A 22 -2.29 -22.20 2.47
N THR A 23 -2.92 -22.10 1.30
CA THR A 23 -3.25 -20.81 0.66
C THR A 23 -4.36 -20.10 1.43
N TYR A 24 -5.40 -20.83 1.87
CA TYR A 24 -6.51 -20.31 2.66
C TYR A 24 -6.06 -19.82 4.04
N HIS A 25 -5.19 -20.57 4.74
CA HIS A 25 -4.59 -20.14 6.01
C HIS A 25 -3.69 -18.91 5.84
N ARG A 26 -2.95 -18.78 4.72
CA ARG A 26 -2.13 -17.59 4.44
C ARG A 26 -2.93 -16.33 4.15
N GLU A 27 -4.12 -16.45 3.57
CA GLU A 27 -5.05 -15.32 3.39
C GLU A 27 -5.68 -14.90 4.72
N MET A 28 -5.98 -15.83 5.62
CA MET A 28 -6.53 -15.54 6.94
C MET A 28 -5.56 -14.76 7.86
N ASP A 29 -4.24 -14.81 7.60
CA ASP A 29 -3.21 -14.09 8.36
C ASP A 29 -3.02 -12.61 7.92
N GLN A 30 -3.85 -12.10 7.00
CA GLN A 30 -3.77 -10.71 6.55
C GLN A 30 -4.91 -9.88 7.18
N PRO A 31 -4.63 -9.11 8.24
CA PRO A 31 -5.66 -8.39 8.98
C PRO A 31 -6.42 -7.38 8.11
N TRP A 32 -5.78 -6.82 7.07
CA TRP A 32 -6.40 -5.90 6.13
C TRP A 32 -7.52 -6.52 5.28
N LEU A 33 -7.55 -7.85 5.11
CA LEU A 33 -8.66 -8.52 4.44
C LEU A 33 -9.92 -8.63 5.31
N GLN A 34 -9.80 -8.36 6.61
CA GLN A 34 -10.90 -8.40 7.58
C GLN A 34 -11.47 -7.00 7.88
N VAL A 35 -10.80 -5.94 7.41
CA VAL A 35 -11.26 -4.55 7.60
C VAL A 35 -12.14 -4.16 6.42
N THR A 36 -13.38 -3.76 6.68
CA THR A 36 -14.26 -3.22 5.64
C THR A 36 -13.82 -1.82 5.24
N LEU A 37 -14.10 -1.41 3.99
CA LEU A 37 -13.80 -0.04 3.56
C LEU A 37 -14.57 0.99 4.40
N HIS A 38 -15.81 0.67 4.80
CA HIS A 38 -16.62 1.49 5.68
C HIS A 38 -15.94 1.74 7.02
N ASP A 39 -15.44 0.69 7.67
CA ASP A 39 -14.76 0.82 8.97
C ASP A 39 -13.45 1.58 8.83
N TYR A 40 -12.68 1.32 7.76
CA TYR A 40 -11.45 2.04 7.47
C TYR A 40 -11.70 3.54 7.27
N GLU A 41 -12.60 3.91 6.36
CA GLU A 41 -12.92 5.32 6.08
C GLU A 41 -13.60 6.00 7.27
N GLY A 42 -14.46 5.29 7.99
CA GLY A 42 -15.08 5.77 9.22
C GLY A 42 -14.05 6.06 10.32
N HIS A 43 -13.05 5.19 10.48
CA HIS A 43 -11.92 5.42 11.39
C HIS A 43 -11.11 6.65 10.97
N MET A 44 -10.67 6.69 9.72
CA MET A 44 -9.82 7.75 9.19
C MET A 44 -10.50 9.12 9.17
N GLY A 45 -11.83 9.16 9.01
CA GLY A 45 -12.66 10.38 9.03
C GLY A 45 -13.19 10.76 10.41
N ALA A 46 -12.99 9.93 11.45
CA ALA A 46 -13.45 10.26 12.80
C ALA A 46 -12.76 11.54 13.31
N THR A 47 -13.51 12.41 14.02
CA THR A 47 -13.02 13.74 14.47
C THR A 47 -11.69 13.67 15.26
N ALA A 48 -11.48 12.61 16.04
CA ALA A 48 -10.24 12.40 16.79
C ALA A 48 -9.08 11.92 15.92
N VAL A 49 -9.34 11.46 14.69
CA VAL A 49 -8.35 10.94 13.75
C VAL A 49 -8.09 11.94 12.64
N ASP A 50 -9.14 12.35 11.91
CA ASP A 50 -9.19 13.39 10.87
C ASP A 50 -8.00 13.35 9.89
N GLN A 51 -7.76 12.16 9.31
CA GLN A 51 -6.59 11.91 8.46
C GLN A 51 -6.90 11.95 6.96
N LEU A 52 -8.18 11.83 6.54
CA LEU A 52 -8.53 11.73 5.12
C LEU A 52 -8.16 12.99 4.33
N ALA A 53 -8.57 14.17 4.80
CA ALA A 53 -8.31 15.43 4.11
C ALA A 53 -6.80 15.78 4.08
N PRO A 54 -6.03 15.65 5.17
CA PRO A 54 -4.58 15.81 5.15
C PRO A 54 -3.86 14.88 4.17
N LEU A 55 -4.22 13.58 4.13
CA LEU A 55 -3.64 12.63 3.18
C LEU A 55 -3.95 13.00 1.73
N ALA A 56 -5.20 13.39 1.43
CA ALA A 56 -5.56 13.84 0.08
C ALA A 56 -4.79 15.09 -0.33
N SER A 57 -4.58 16.04 0.59
CA SER A 57 -3.80 17.26 0.35
C SER A 57 -2.32 16.95 0.09
N LEU A 58 -1.71 16.05 0.86
CA LEU A 58 -0.32 15.64 0.65
C LEU A 58 -0.13 14.93 -0.70
N PHE A 59 -1.10 14.11 -1.12
CA PHE A 59 -1.08 13.51 -2.44
C PHE A 59 -1.21 14.56 -3.55
N ALA A 60 -2.12 15.54 -3.41
CA ALA A 60 -2.24 16.65 -4.35
C ALA A 60 -0.93 17.45 -4.47
N GLU A 61 -0.25 17.73 -3.35
CA GLU A 61 1.04 18.40 -3.34
C GLU A 61 2.13 17.57 -4.05
N ALA A 62 2.16 16.24 -3.83
CA ALA A 62 3.08 15.37 -4.52
C ALA A 62 2.82 15.34 -6.04
N LEU A 63 1.55 15.29 -6.47
CA LEU A 63 1.17 15.40 -7.88
C LEU A 63 1.61 16.74 -8.49
N ALA A 64 1.40 17.85 -7.78
CA ALA A 64 1.78 19.19 -8.24
C ALA A 64 3.30 19.36 -8.37
N PHE A 65 4.07 18.74 -7.46
CA PHE A 65 5.54 18.75 -7.49
C PHE A 65 6.10 17.89 -8.61
N CYS A 66 5.64 16.63 -8.71
CA CYS A 66 6.18 15.65 -9.65
C CYS A 66 5.63 15.81 -11.07
N ARG A 67 4.39 16.28 -11.23
CA ARG A 67 3.66 16.42 -12.52
C ARG A 67 3.73 15.16 -13.38
N PRO A 68 3.38 13.97 -12.83
CA PRO A 68 3.62 12.72 -13.51
C PRO A 68 2.59 12.45 -14.63
N GLN A 69 3.04 11.89 -15.75
CA GLN A 69 2.16 11.35 -16.79
C GLN A 69 1.62 9.96 -16.39
N SER A 70 2.32 9.26 -15.48
CA SER A 70 1.90 7.97 -14.96
C SER A 70 2.16 7.88 -13.45
N VAL A 71 1.17 7.36 -12.71
CA VAL A 71 1.24 7.22 -11.25
C VAL A 71 0.80 5.84 -10.80
N ALA A 72 1.51 5.27 -9.81
CA ALA A 72 1.06 4.10 -9.06
C ALA A 72 0.74 4.51 -7.63
N VAL A 73 -0.46 4.18 -7.14
CA VAL A 73 -0.88 4.36 -5.75
C VAL A 73 -0.90 2.99 -5.09
N VAL A 74 0.02 2.77 -4.14
CA VAL A 74 0.20 1.49 -3.45
C VAL A 74 -0.47 1.54 -2.08
N GLY A 75 -1.33 0.57 -1.78
CA GLY A 75 -2.26 0.64 -0.66
C GLY A 75 -3.36 1.67 -0.93
N ILE A 76 -4.01 1.56 -2.11
CA ILE A 76 -4.95 2.59 -2.60
C ILE A 76 -6.20 2.74 -1.72
N ALA A 77 -6.55 1.72 -0.92
CA ALA A 77 -7.75 1.68 -0.07
C ALA A 77 -9.02 2.16 -0.82
N GLY A 78 -9.70 3.20 -0.33
CA GLY A 78 -10.89 3.80 -0.95
C GLY A 78 -10.59 4.81 -2.06
N GLY A 79 -9.32 5.01 -2.43
CA GLY A 79 -8.92 5.96 -3.47
C GLY A 79 -8.92 7.41 -3.01
N ASN A 80 -8.72 7.66 -1.73
CA ASN A 80 -8.63 9.01 -1.18
C ASN A 80 -7.52 9.81 -1.87
N GLY A 81 -7.86 10.99 -2.40
CA GLY A 81 -6.94 11.85 -3.14
C GLY A 81 -6.98 11.68 -4.66
N LEU A 82 -7.54 10.59 -5.22
CA LEU A 82 -7.64 10.40 -6.68
C LEU A 82 -8.41 11.52 -7.40
N GLN A 83 -9.29 12.25 -6.69
CA GLN A 83 -9.99 13.43 -7.22
C GLN A 83 -9.03 14.57 -7.62
N HIS A 84 -7.79 14.56 -7.16
CA HIS A 84 -6.77 15.56 -7.51
C HIS A 84 -5.96 15.20 -8.76
N ILE A 85 -6.17 14.00 -9.32
CA ILE A 85 -5.52 13.62 -10.57
C ILE A 85 -6.22 14.31 -11.73
N ASP A 86 -5.45 15.10 -12.47
CA ASP A 86 -5.90 15.65 -13.76
C ASP A 86 -5.68 14.59 -14.86
N PRO A 87 -6.76 14.05 -15.47
CA PRO A 87 -6.65 13.02 -16.50
C PRO A 87 -6.02 13.52 -17.81
N VAL A 88 -5.90 14.84 -18.00
CA VAL A 88 -5.20 15.42 -19.16
C VAL A 88 -3.69 15.30 -18.99
N THR A 89 -3.19 15.52 -17.78
CA THR A 89 -1.75 15.42 -17.46
C THR A 89 -1.34 13.98 -17.18
N THR A 90 -2.13 13.26 -16.35
CA THR A 90 -1.81 11.90 -15.93
C THR A 90 -2.62 10.90 -16.74
N SER A 91 -2.00 10.34 -17.78
CA SER A 91 -2.63 9.44 -18.74
C SER A 91 -2.68 7.98 -18.31
N ARG A 92 -1.96 7.59 -17.23
CA ARG A 92 -1.95 6.23 -16.69
C ARG A 92 -1.95 6.25 -15.17
N ILE A 93 -2.90 5.53 -14.57
CA ILE A 93 -3.04 5.42 -13.11
C ILE A 93 -3.10 3.94 -12.74
N ILE A 94 -2.26 3.51 -11.81
CA ILE A 94 -2.23 2.15 -11.28
C ILE A 94 -2.65 2.20 -9.81
N GLY A 95 -3.71 1.46 -9.46
CA GLY A 95 -4.11 1.22 -8.08
C GLY A 95 -3.70 -0.18 -7.65
N ILE A 96 -2.95 -0.29 -6.56
CA ILE A 96 -2.52 -1.58 -6.00
C ILE A 96 -3.08 -1.70 -4.57
N ASP A 97 -3.76 -2.80 -4.29
CA ASP A 97 -4.21 -3.16 -2.95
C ASP A 97 -4.30 -4.68 -2.79
N ILE A 98 -4.22 -5.16 -1.56
CA ILE A 98 -4.44 -6.56 -1.24
C ILE A 98 -5.93 -6.91 -1.20
N ASN A 99 -6.78 -5.92 -0.87
CA ASN A 99 -8.21 -6.09 -0.67
C ASN A 99 -8.98 -5.84 -1.98
N ALA A 100 -9.58 -6.91 -2.53
CA ALA A 100 -10.33 -6.85 -3.77
C ALA A 100 -11.57 -5.96 -3.69
N ASP A 101 -12.23 -5.89 -2.52
CA ASP A 101 -13.43 -5.08 -2.31
C ASP A 101 -13.08 -3.59 -2.33
N TYR A 102 -11.90 -3.22 -1.82
CA TYR A 102 -11.39 -1.85 -1.92
C TYR A 102 -11.19 -1.45 -3.38
N LEU A 103 -10.51 -2.29 -4.16
CA LEU A 103 -10.29 -2.05 -5.58
C LEU A 103 -11.60 -1.91 -6.37
N ALA A 104 -12.60 -2.75 -6.07
CA ALA A 104 -13.92 -2.67 -6.68
C ALA A 104 -14.64 -1.36 -6.31
N ALA A 105 -14.57 -0.94 -5.05
CA ALA A 105 -15.15 0.32 -4.58
C ALA A 105 -14.51 1.53 -5.26
N VAL A 106 -13.18 1.57 -5.39
CA VAL A 106 -12.46 2.64 -6.10
C VAL A 106 -12.89 2.72 -7.56
N LYS A 107 -12.96 1.59 -8.26
CA LYS A 107 -13.40 1.55 -9.66
C LYS A 107 -14.83 2.09 -9.83
N SER A 108 -15.71 1.78 -8.89
CA SER A 108 -17.09 2.29 -8.88
C SER A 108 -17.16 3.79 -8.55
N ARG A 109 -16.30 4.26 -7.65
CA ARG A 109 -16.27 5.67 -7.17
C ARG A 109 -15.71 6.63 -8.23
N TYR A 110 -14.77 6.17 -9.05
CA TYR A 110 -14.06 7.00 -10.02
C TYR A 110 -14.27 6.55 -11.48
N PRO A 111 -15.53 6.47 -11.98
CA PRO A 111 -15.82 5.97 -13.33
C PRO A 111 -15.29 6.90 -14.44
N ALA A 112 -14.99 8.16 -14.10
CA ALA A 112 -14.39 9.12 -15.02
C ALA A 112 -12.89 8.87 -15.28
N LEU A 113 -12.18 8.21 -14.38
CA LEU A 113 -10.77 7.85 -14.53
C LEU A 113 -10.64 6.56 -15.36
N LYS A 114 -10.93 6.63 -16.66
CA LYS A 114 -10.91 5.46 -17.56
C LYS A 114 -9.52 4.81 -17.70
N GLN A 115 -8.46 5.57 -17.41
CA GLN A 115 -7.06 5.13 -17.43
C GLN A 115 -6.61 4.45 -16.13
N LEU A 116 -7.54 4.16 -15.19
CA LEU A 116 -7.26 3.56 -13.91
C LEU A 116 -7.21 2.02 -14.01
N GLU A 117 -6.01 1.48 -13.85
CA GLU A 117 -5.72 0.04 -13.79
C GLU A 117 -5.72 -0.43 -12.33
N MET A 118 -6.42 -1.51 -12.01
CA MET A 118 -6.49 -2.07 -10.65
C MET A 118 -5.78 -3.41 -10.57
N HIS A 119 -4.88 -3.55 -9.60
CA HIS A 119 -4.10 -4.77 -9.37
C HIS A 119 -4.23 -5.25 -7.94
N ARG A 120 -4.83 -6.44 -7.75
CA ARG A 120 -4.83 -7.12 -6.46
C ARG A 120 -3.46 -7.76 -6.23
N LEU A 121 -2.68 -7.19 -5.31
CA LEU A 121 -1.33 -7.65 -5.00
C LEU A 121 -0.97 -7.35 -3.55
N ASP A 122 -0.43 -8.34 -2.83
CA ASP A 122 0.28 -8.13 -1.57
C ASP A 122 1.70 -7.63 -1.88
N ILE A 123 1.87 -6.31 -1.86
CA ILE A 123 3.15 -5.66 -2.19
C ILE A 123 4.26 -6.04 -1.19
N ALA A 124 3.91 -6.47 0.02
CA ALA A 124 4.89 -6.93 1.01
C ALA A 124 5.46 -8.32 0.68
N LYS A 125 4.78 -9.09 -0.19
CA LYS A 125 5.17 -10.48 -0.53
C LYS A 125 5.55 -10.67 -2.00
N GLY A 126 5.06 -9.80 -2.89
CA GLY A 126 5.22 -9.99 -4.33
C GLY A 126 5.73 -8.75 -5.05
N ARG A 127 6.75 -8.92 -5.90
CA ARG A 127 7.21 -7.87 -6.78
C ARG A 127 6.23 -7.66 -7.92
N PRO A 128 5.76 -6.42 -8.16
CA PRO A 128 4.87 -6.10 -9.26
C PRO A 128 5.55 -6.39 -10.61
N ARG A 129 4.82 -7.04 -11.53
CA ARG A 129 5.25 -7.22 -12.93
C ARG A 129 4.50 -6.23 -13.81
N LEU A 130 4.71 -4.95 -13.54
CA LEU A 130 4.06 -3.84 -14.21
C LEU A 130 5.11 -2.95 -14.88
N GLN A 131 4.72 -2.26 -15.95
CA GLN A 131 5.57 -1.23 -16.53
C GLN A 131 5.79 -0.11 -15.50
N PRO A 132 7.02 0.34 -15.30
CA PRO A 132 7.32 1.42 -14.37
C PRO A 132 6.50 2.69 -14.67
N VAL A 133 6.35 3.51 -13.63
CA VAL A 133 5.61 4.78 -13.67
C VAL A 133 6.51 5.94 -13.26
N GLU A 134 6.14 7.15 -13.64
CA GLU A 134 6.91 8.36 -13.30
C GLU A 134 6.78 8.75 -11.82
N MET A 135 5.70 8.34 -11.15
CA MET A 135 5.53 8.57 -9.72
C MET A 135 4.91 7.34 -9.05
N VAL A 136 5.50 6.91 -7.94
CA VAL A 136 4.91 5.94 -7.02
C VAL A 136 4.51 6.66 -5.75
N HIS A 137 3.28 6.45 -5.28
CA HIS A 137 2.78 7.00 -4.03
C HIS A 137 2.39 5.89 -3.07
N ALA A 138 2.85 5.98 -1.82
CA ALA A 138 2.48 5.08 -0.73
C ALA A 138 2.28 5.87 0.57
N ALA A 139 1.07 5.85 1.12
CA ALA A 139 0.72 6.56 2.35
C ALA A 139 0.26 5.57 3.42
N LEU A 140 0.85 5.66 4.62
CA LEU A 140 0.55 4.82 5.79
C LEU A 140 0.57 3.31 5.47
N LEU A 141 1.44 2.90 4.56
CA LEU A 141 1.58 1.52 4.13
C LEU A 141 2.63 0.78 4.97
N PHE A 142 3.74 1.44 5.22
CA PHE A 142 4.93 0.79 5.81
C PHE A 142 4.77 0.52 7.30
N GLU A 143 3.90 1.23 7.97
CA GLU A 143 3.54 0.98 9.38
C GLU A 143 2.83 -0.36 9.58
N HIS A 144 2.25 -0.93 8.54
CA HIS A 144 1.50 -2.19 8.55
C HIS A 144 2.22 -3.35 7.87
N THR A 145 3.46 -3.14 7.44
CA THR A 145 4.26 -4.14 6.72
C THR A 145 5.67 -4.21 7.30
N ARG A 146 6.41 -5.26 6.96
CA ARG A 146 7.86 -5.21 7.13
C ARG A 146 8.43 -4.28 6.08
N LEU A 147 9.28 -3.33 6.48
CA LEU A 147 9.83 -2.32 5.58
C LEU A 147 10.45 -2.97 4.33
N SER A 148 11.38 -3.90 4.49
CA SER A 148 11.82 -4.78 3.40
C SER A 148 11.07 -6.12 3.50
N PRO A 149 10.57 -6.70 2.39
CA PRO A 149 10.75 -6.32 0.98
C PRO A 149 9.68 -5.33 0.44
N CYS A 150 8.74 -4.83 1.25
CA CYS A 150 7.66 -3.94 0.80
C CYS A 150 8.22 -2.70 0.09
N LEU A 151 9.20 -2.03 0.70
CA LEU A 151 9.84 -0.84 0.13
C LEU A 151 10.49 -1.15 -1.23
N GLU A 152 11.29 -2.21 -1.32
CA GLU A 152 11.98 -2.60 -2.55
C GLU A 152 10.97 -2.86 -3.69
N ASN A 153 9.84 -3.51 -3.37
CA ASN A 153 8.77 -3.78 -4.32
C ASN A 153 8.08 -2.49 -4.78
N CYS A 154 7.83 -1.53 -3.87
CA CYS A 154 7.31 -0.21 -4.23
C CYS A 154 8.29 0.55 -5.13
N LEU A 155 9.56 0.62 -4.74
CA LEU A 155 10.60 1.34 -5.49
C LEU A 155 10.81 0.76 -6.88
N SER A 156 10.61 -0.55 -7.06
CA SER A 156 10.73 -1.22 -8.37
C SER A 156 9.68 -0.79 -9.39
N LEU A 157 8.64 -0.09 -8.97
CA LEU A 157 7.62 0.50 -9.84
C LEU A 157 8.05 1.85 -10.43
N ALA A 158 9.04 2.52 -9.86
CA ALA A 158 9.48 3.82 -10.34
C ALA A 158 10.33 3.70 -11.60
N ALA A 159 10.03 4.48 -12.62
CA ALA A 159 10.86 4.62 -13.81
C ALA A 159 12.18 5.34 -13.47
N PRO A 160 13.26 5.12 -14.23
CA PRO A 160 14.48 5.94 -14.11
C PRO A 160 14.18 7.43 -14.20
N GLY A 161 14.69 8.24 -13.27
CA GLY A 161 14.37 9.66 -13.17
C GLY A 161 13.01 9.99 -12.54
N GLY A 162 12.17 8.99 -12.29
CA GLY A 162 10.85 9.13 -11.66
C GLY A 162 10.94 9.38 -10.15
N TYR A 163 9.77 9.46 -9.51
CA TYR A 163 9.64 9.85 -8.11
C TYR A 163 8.99 8.75 -7.27
N PHE A 164 9.36 8.73 -5.99
CA PHE A 164 8.68 7.97 -4.95
C PHE A 164 8.24 8.93 -3.85
N ALA A 165 6.93 9.05 -3.63
CA ALA A 165 6.34 9.87 -2.57
C ALA A 165 5.77 8.97 -1.48
N ALA A 166 6.29 9.09 -0.26
CA ALA A 166 5.82 8.33 0.89
C ALA A 166 5.26 9.25 1.97
N VAL A 167 4.17 8.84 2.62
CA VAL A 167 3.63 9.50 3.81
C VAL A 167 3.69 8.53 4.98
N LEU A 168 4.31 8.96 6.08
CA LEU A 168 4.43 8.20 7.32
C LEU A 168 3.73 8.92 8.47
N GLN A 169 3.17 8.16 9.40
CA GLN A 169 2.71 8.72 10.67
C GLN A 169 3.92 8.95 11.59
N LEU A 170 3.97 10.14 12.18
CA LEU A 170 4.99 10.47 13.19
C LEU A 170 4.55 9.99 14.57
N PRO A 171 5.53 9.60 15.43
CA PRO A 171 5.23 9.26 16.82
C PRO A 171 4.65 10.46 17.58
N ASN A 172 3.70 10.20 18.46
CA ASN A 172 3.15 11.18 19.38
C ASN A 172 3.46 10.76 20.82
N ALA A 173 4.02 11.66 21.62
CA ALA A 173 4.43 11.38 22.98
C ALA A 173 3.24 11.20 23.96
N SER A 174 2.03 11.61 23.61
CA SER A 174 0.88 11.71 24.52
C SER A 174 -0.28 10.74 24.27
N GLU A 175 -0.30 10.02 23.15
CA GLU A 175 -1.41 9.16 22.76
C GLU A 175 -0.97 7.82 22.16
N ALA A 176 -1.89 6.84 22.16
CA ALA A 176 -1.67 5.59 21.46
C ALA A 176 -1.47 5.83 19.94
N ASP A 177 -0.55 5.06 19.34
CA ASP A 177 -0.20 5.15 17.92
C ASP A 177 -1.42 4.98 17.00
N VAL A 178 -2.34 4.08 17.38
CA VAL A 178 -3.65 3.91 16.72
C VAL A 178 -4.74 4.41 17.65
N ALA A 179 -5.44 5.48 17.26
CA ALA A 179 -6.53 6.05 18.03
C ALA A 179 -7.71 5.07 18.14
N SER A 180 -8.49 5.18 19.23
CA SER A 180 -9.77 4.47 19.35
C SER A 180 -10.85 5.25 18.63
N SER A 181 -11.53 4.62 17.65
CA SER A 181 -12.59 5.24 16.86
C SER A 181 -13.93 4.51 16.90
N GLY A 182 -14.05 3.48 17.76
CA GLY A 182 -15.28 2.68 17.87
C GLY A 182 -15.44 1.60 16.79
N PHE A 183 -14.59 1.53 15.77
CA PHE A 183 -14.62 0.52 14.72
C PHE A 183 -13.83 -0.71 15.16
N ALA A 184 -14.54 -1.82 15.45
CA ALA A 184 -13.92 -3.02 16.04
C ALA A 184 -12.89 -3.67 15.12
N SER A 185 -13.11 -3.70 13.81
CA SER A 185 -12.20 -4.31 12.84
C SER A 185 -10.83 -3.63 12.79
N ILE A 186 -10.77 -2.32 13.06
CA ILE A 186 -9.51 -1.55 13.12
C ILE A 186 -8.63 -1.97 14.30
N GLN A 187 -9.22 -2.50 15.39
CA GLN A 187 -8.44 -2.93 16.54
C GLN A 187 -7.49 -4.09 16.20
N HIS A 188 -7.85 -4.94 15.23
CA HIS A 188 -6.98 -6.02 14.76
C HIS A 188 -5.70 -5.53 14.09
N LEU A 189 -5.68 -4.28 13.60
CA LEU A 189 -4.50 -3.70 12.98
C LEU A 189 -3.43 -3.26 14.00
N LYS A 190 -3.82 -3.02 15.27
CA LYS A 190 -2.88 -2.50 16.30
C LYS A 190 -1.68 -3.41 16.53
N GLU A 191 -1.88 -4.72 16.51
CA GLU A 191 -0.82 -5.70 16.73
C GLU A 191 0.20 -5.75 15.58
N HIS A 192 -0.18 -5.22 14.41
CA HIS A 192 0.62 -5.19 13.19
C HIS A 192 1.10 -3.79 12.82
N PHE A 193 0.85 -2.79 13.69
CA PHE A 193 1.23 -1.41 13.46
C PHE A 193 2.57 -1.10 14.14
N ALA A 194 3.52 -0.57 13.36
CA ALA A 194 4.81 -0.13 13.86
C ALA A 194 5.25 1.17 13.19
N LEU A 195 5.46 2.21 13.97
CA LEU A 195 5.96 3.49 13.46
C LEU A 195 7.37 3.35 12.90
N ILE A 196 7.63 4.04 11.80
CA ILE A 196 8.94 4.11 11.16
C ILE A 196 9.41 5.55 11.19
N GLY A 197 10.57 5.79 11.82
CA GLY A 197 11.13 7.14 11.84
C GLY A 197 11.57 7.62 10.47
N PRO A 198 11.30 8.89 10.08
CA PRO A 198 11.66 9.45 8.78
C PRO A 198 13.13 9.30 8.42
N ALA A 199 14.04 9.47 9.38
CA ALA A 199 15.48 9.32 9.16
C ALA A 199 15.86 7.89 8.72
N ALA A 200 15.33 6.86 9.42
CA ALA A 200 15.58 5.46 9.08
C ALA A 200 14.96 5.11 7.71
N PHE A 201 13.75 5.61 7.45
CA PHE A 201 13.08 5.43 6.16
C PHE A 201 13.88 6.09 5.03
N THR A 202 14.33 7.32 5.21
CA THR A 202 15.16 8.04 4.22
C THR A 202 16.44 7.28 3.90
N VAL A 203 17.13 6.75 4.91
CA VAL A 203 18.32 5.90 4.70
C VAL A 203 17.97 4.67 3.86
N ALA A 204 16.87 3.97 4.16
CA ALA A 204 16.46 2.79 3.41
C ALA A 204 16.12 3.11 1.94
N VAL A 205 15.44 4.24 1.68
CA VAL A 205 15.12 4.67 0.30
C VAL A 205 16.38 5.08 -0.47
N THR A 206 17.29 5.82 0.18
CA THR A 206 18.52 6.30 -0.47
C THR A 206 19.49 5.20 -0.80
N HIS A 207 19.54 4.12 0.00
CA HIS A 207 20.32 2.92 -0.34
C HIS A 207 19.83 2.21 -1.61
N ASN A 208 18.59 2.44 -2.03
CA ASN A 208 18.02 1.91 -3.26
C ASN A 208 18.18 2.86 -4.48
N GLY A 209 19.08 3.83 -4.41
CA GLY A 209 19.42 4.71 -5.53
C GLY A 209 18.53 5.94 -5.69
N PHE A 210 17.72 6.26 -4.68
CA PHE A 210 16.89 7.47 -4.66
C PHE A 210 17.58 8.60 -3.86
N SER A 211 17.19 9.85 -4.11
CA SER A 211 17.59 11.03 -3.34
C SER A 211 16.35 11.74 -2.82
N LEU A 212 16.34 12.11 -1.54
CA LEU A 212 15.30 12.98 -1.00
C LEU A 212 15.39 14.36 -1.66
N VAL A 213 14.29 14.81 -2.27
CA VAL A 213 14.20 16.09 -2.97
C VAL A 213 13.21 17.07 -2.33
N LEU A 214 12.27 16.56 -1.53
CA LEU A 214 11.35 17.35 -0.74
C LEU A 214 10.95 16.56 0.51
N GLU A 215 10.88 17.24 1.65
CA GLU A 215 10.21 16.71 2.83
C GLU A 215 9.31 17.77 3.47
N LYS A 216 8.26 17.31 4.15
CA LYS A 216 7.28 18.16 4.81
C LYS A 216 6.65 17.44 5.99
N GLN A 217 6.33 18.18 7.04
CA GLN A 217 5.45 17.72 8.10
C GLN A 217 4.07 18.34 7.95
N CYS A 218 3.05 17.57 8.24
CA CYS A 218 1.65 17.99 8.23
C CYS A 218 1.05 17.72 9.62
N PRO A 219 0.81 18.75 10.43
CA PRO A 219 0.17 18.60 11.74
C PRO A 219 -1.23 18.03 11.61
N LEU A 220 -1.62 17.21 12.59
CA LEU A 220 -2.94 16.60 12.73
C LEU A 220 -3.53 16.96 14.09
N PRO A 221 -4.85 16.74 14.29
CA PRO A 221 -5.45 16.84 15.61
C PRO A 221 -4.75 15.99 16.67
N ALA A 222 -4.95 16.34 17.94
CA ALA A 222 -4.39 15.64 19.09
C ALA A 222 -2.85 15.52 19.11
N GLY A 223 -2.14 16.46 18.49
CA GLY A 223 -0.68 16.52 18.47
C GLY A 223 -0.01 15.47 17.59
N LYS A 224 -0.77 14.71 16.78
CA LYS A 224 -0.23 13.82 15.77
C LYS A 224 0.27 14.63 14.57
N ALA A 225 1.07 13.99 13.73
CA ALA A 225 1.51 14.59 12.47
C ALA A 225 1.83 13.49 11.43
N PHE A 226 1.78 13.87 10.18
CA PHE A 226 2.39 13.13 9.08
C PHE A 226 3.73 13.74 8.69
N TRP A 227 4.61 12.89 8.22
CA TRP A 227 5.77 13.27 7.44
C TRP A 227 5.58 12.76 6.02
N MET A 228 5.81 13.63 5.04
CA MET A 228 5.88 13.26 3.63
C MET A 228 7.30 13.46 3.13
N GLY A 229 7.86 12.43 2.49
CA GLY A 229 9.11 12.50 1.74
C GLY A 229 8.87 12.22 0.27
N ILE A 230 9.41 13.09 -0.61
CA ILE A 230 9.47 12.85 -2.05
C ILE A 230 10.92 12.59 -2.41
N PHE A 231 11.15 11.46 -3.07
CA PHE A 231 12.46 11.00 -3.49
C PHE A 231 12.49 10.88 -5.00
N GLN A 232 13.60 11.29 -5.61
CA GLN A 232 13.83 11.10 -7.04
C GLN A 232 14.78 9.93 -7.28
N TYR A 233 14.42 9.03 -8.18
CA TYR A 233 15.28 7.95 -8.61
C TYR A 233 16.44 8.52 -9.41
N LYS A 234 17.66 8.30 -8.94
CA LYS A 234 18.85 8.71 -9.69
C LYS A 234 18.96 7.84 -10.94
N ASN A 235 19.16 8.47 -12.08
CA ASN A 235 19.58 7.73 -13.26
C ASN A 235 20.93 7.07 -12.96
N PRO A 236 21.06 5.73 -13.18
CA PRO A 236 22.32 5.04 -13.01
C PRO A 236 23.39 5.55 -13.97
#